data_948fb03fa534a2da6a1e51e203a94237
#
_entry.id   948fb03fa534a2da6a1e51e203a94237
#
_cell.length_a   1.000
_cell.length_b   1.000
_cell.length_c   1.000
_cell.angle_alpha   90.00
_cell.angle_beta   90.00
_cell.angle_gamma   90.00
#
_symmetry.space_group_name_H-M   'P 1'
#
loop_
_entity.id
_entity.type
_entity.pdbx_description
1 polymer ?
#
loop_
_entity_poly.entity_id
_entity_poly.type
_entity_poly.pdbx_seq_one_letter_code
_entity_poly.pdbx_strand_id
1 'polypeptide(L)'
;SAILGNDAKSFDGNLGIANAYYASGEVTNSLGAVAKTLEIFKNQNDAENFLKKIKSEFTPYLEEKLSYSFDNGNNTAMSTRSLISIPLSTKWTVNTTYQYRKTENNVTNVSAKTNDFLLGIDYKFHPKISYTLDVGVTSANSNTTQYNQLLINTYFKAKPFKLQDLEIGYKREVQNFNSDLIDKQIATNNYYLNYNMGTNFNFGWFTQYFYTAQTDNNSRNLLFTSFYYNFMSNPVLKGGLNYQYIAFKNQVPTDYFSPKRFNAVELFLEILKDEKIVEAKSWFYNANVATGFQFIEDNSKQWTYRVQTKFGYKFSDRLLVNVYGTRSNIASTTAAGFTFNEVGLRLKWNLFDKPIFDLK
;
A
#
# COMPACT_ATOMS: atom_id res chain seq x y z
N SER A 1 -33.62 -5.67 -2.21
CA SER A 1 -34.92 -6.32 -2.34
C SER A 1 -35.87 -5.65 -3.34
N ALA A 2 -35.78 -4.34 -3.60
CA ALA A 2 -36.61 -3.64 -4.59
C ALA A 2 -36.29 -4.05 -6.04
N ILE A 3 -35.02 -4.38 -6.34
CA ILE A 3 -34.59 -4.88 -7.65
C ILE A 3 -35.20 -6.27 -7.96
N LEU A 4 -35.36 -7.11 -6.93
CA LEU A 4 -35.95 -8.45 -7.04
C LEU A 4 -37.44 -8.43 -7.39
N GLY A 5 -38.18 -7.39 -7.02
CA GLY A 5 -39.63 -7.32 -7.26
C GLY A 5 -40.01 -7.09 -8.73
N ASN A 6 -39.16 -6.34 -9.45
CA ASN A 6 -39.46 -5.91 -10.81
C ASN A 6 -38.67 -6.63 -11.92
N ASP A 7 -37.47 -7.19 -11.60
CA ASP A 7 -36.51 -7.71 -12.60
C ASP A 7 -35.92 -9.09 -12.27
N ALA A 8 -36.57 -9.89 -11.44
CA ALA A 8 -36.08 -11.24 -11.08
C ALA A 8 -35.88 -12.18 -12.28
N LYS A 9 -36.41 -11.83 -13.45
CA LYS A 9 -36.29 -12.58 -14.71
C LYS A 9 -35.34 -11.94 -15.72
N SER A 10 -34.72 -10.78 -15.38
CA SER A 10 -33.77 -10.12 -16.27
C SER A 10 -32.33 -10.52 -15.95
N PHE A 11 -31.49 -10.57 -16.97
CA PHE A 11 -30.04 -10.78 -16.81
C PHE A 11 -29.40 -9.70 -15.93
N ASP A 12 -29.68 -8.43 -16.24
CA ASP A 12 -29.11 -7.29 -15.53
C ASP A 12 -29.53 -7.24 -14.07
N GLY A 13 -30.77 -7.61 -13.75
CA GLY A 13 -31.28 -7.71 -12.39
C GLY A 13 -30.50 -8.76 -11.56
N ASN A 14 -30.30 -9.95 -12.13
CA ASN A 14 -29.56 -11.04 -11.45
C ASN A 14 -28.06 -10.71 -11.29
N LEU A 15 -27.41 -10.19 -12.33
CA LEU A 15 -26.01 -9.77 -12.26
C LEU A 15 -25.84 -8.57 -11.32
N GLY A 16 -26.81 -7.63 -11.30
CA GLY A 16 -26.84 -6.50 -10.36
C GLY A 16 -26.88 -6.94 -8.89
N ILE A 17 -27.64 -7.98 -8.57
CA ILE A 17 -27.68 -8.58 -7.23
C ILE A 17 -26.31 -9.16 -6.85
N ALA A 18 -25.69 -9.91 -7.77
CA ALA A 18 -24.35 -10.47 -7.54
C ALA A 18 -23.31 -9.37 -7.29
N ASN A 19 -23.34 -8.29 -8.08
CA ASN A 19 -22.48 -7.13 -7.88
C ASN A 19 -22.76 -6.44 -6.53
N ALA A 20 -24.01 -6.32 -6.10
CA ALA A 20 -24.37 -5.73 -4.82
C ALA A 20 -23.80 -6.53 -3.63
N TYR A 21 -23.93 -7.88 -3.65
CA TYR A 21 -23.31 -8.74 -2.66
C TYR A 21 -21.79 -8.61 -2.64
N TYR A 22 -21.16 -8.57 -3.80
CA TYR A 22 -19.71 -8.37 -3.89
C TYR A 22 -19.27 -7.03 -3.32
N ALA A 23 -19.96 -5.95 -3.68
CA ALA A 23 -19.68 -4.60 -3.17
C ALA A 23 -19.87 -4.49 -1.64
N SER A 24 -20.79 -5.29 -1.07
CA SER A 24 -20.95 -5.37 0.39
C SER A 24 -19.94 -6.30 1.07
N GLY A 25 -19.09 -6.99 0.30
CA GLY A 25 -18.08 -7.94 0.79
C GLY A 25 -18.63 -9.34 1.09
N GLU A 26 -19.88 -9.60 0.74
CA GLU A 26 -20.57 -10.90 0.88
C GLU A 26 -20.23 -11.84 -0.28
N VAL A 27 -18.95 -12.23 -0.36
CA VAL A 27 -18.37 -12.96 -1.51
C VAL A 27 -19.12 -14.26 -1.79
N THR A 28 -19.44 -15.06 -0.77
CA THR A 28 -20.16 -16.32 -0.93
C THR A 28 -21.54 -16.12 -1.56
N ASN A 29 -22.28 -15.12 -1.09
CA ASN A 29 -23.59 -14.77 -1.64
C ASN A 29 -23.47 -14.26 -3.08
N SER A 30 -22.42 -13.48 -3.37
CA SER A 30 -22.12 -13.00 -4.73
C SER A 30 -21.85 -14.16 -5.69
N LEU A 31 -21.03 -15.13 -5.29
CA LEU A 31 -20.71 -16.31 -6.11
C LEU A 31 -21.96 -17.15 -6.40
N GLY A 32 -22.80 -17.39 -5.39
CA GLY A 32 -24.08 -18.09 -5.57
C GLY A 32 -25.01 -17.36 -6.53
N ALA A 33 -25.07 -16.02 -6.44
CA ALA A 33 -25.89 -15.21 -7.34
C ALA A 33 -25.38 -15.22 -8.78
N VAL A 34 -24.05 -15.14 -9.01
CA VAL A 34 -23.45 -15.26 -10.35
C VAL A 34 -23.67 -16.65 -10.94
N ALA A 35 -23.45 -17.70 -10.15
CA ALA A 35 -23.66 -19.08 -10.61
C ALA A 35 -25.12 -19.28 -11.07
N LYS A 36 -26.08 -18.84 -10.25
CA LYS A 36 -27.49 -18.86 -10.61
C LYS A 36 -27.81 -18.03 -11.87
N THR A 37 -27.15 -16.88 -12.03
CA THR A 37 -27.32 -16.06 -13.24
C THR A 37 -26.86 -16.82 -14.48
N LEU A 38 -25.71 -17.53 -14.42
CA LEU A 38 -25.18 -18.31 -15.53
C LEU A 38 -25.95 -19.61 -15.81
N GLU A 39 -26.66 -20.18 -14.82
CA GLU A 39 -27.59 -21.28 -15.04
C GLU A 39 -28.79 -20.87 -15.89
N ILE A 40 -29.33 -19.66 -15.62
CA ILE A 40 -30.50 -19.12 -16.32
C ILE A 40 -30.10 -18.53 -17.67
N PHE A 41 -29.02 -17.77 -17.69
CA PHE A 41 -28.51 -17.03 -18.86
C PHE A 41 -27.13 -17.56 -19.25
N LYS A 42 -27.11 -18.57 -20.11
CA LYS A 42 -25.88 -19.22 -20.57
C LYS A 42 -25.07 -18.30 -21.49
N ASN A 43 -23.74 -18.47 -21.51
CA ASN A 43 -22.80 -17.78 -22.42
C ASN A 43 -22.85 -16.25 -22.31
N GLN A 44 -22.97 -15.72 -21.09
CA GLN A 44 -22.96 -14.29 -20.83
C GLN A 44 -21.57 -13.84 -20.37
N ASN A 45 -20.83 -13.19 -21.27
CA ASN A 45 -19.45 -12.74 -21.04
C ASN A 45 -19.30 -11.89 -19.78
N ASP A 46 -20.25 -10.98 -19.49
CA ASP A 46 -20.17 -10.10 -18.32
C ASP A 46 -20.23 -10.89 -17.00
N ALA A 47 -21.15 -11.88 -16.91
CA ALA A 47 -21.25 -12.74 -15.73
C ALA A 47 -20.03 -13.68 -15.59
N GLU A 48 -19.51 -14.21 -16.71
CA GLU A 48 -18.31 -15.04 -16.73
C GLU A 48 -17.08 -14.23 -16.30
N ASN A 49 -16.90 -13.02 -16.81
CA ASN A 49 -15.80 -12.13 -16.45
C ASN A 49 -15.89 -11.72 -14.98
N PHE A 50 -17.10 -11.46 -14.49
CA PHE A 50 -17.32 -11.13 -13.09
C PHE A 50 -16.98 -12.35 -12.18
N LEU A 51 -17.37 -13.57 -12.55
CA LEU A 51 -16.99 -14.78 -11.84
C LEU A 51 -15.46 -15.00 -11.83
N LYS A 52 -14.79 -14.80 -12.97
CA LYS A 52 -13.32 -14.86 -13.07
C LYS A 52 -12.67 -13.84 -12.16
N LYS A 53 -13.18 -12.61 -12.13
CA LYS A 53 -12.69 -11.54 -11.26
C LYS A 53 -12.75 -11.96 -9.79
N ILE A 54 -13.90 -12.45 -9.32
CA ILE A 54 -14.05 -12.92 -7.92
C ILE A 54 -13.07 -14.06 -7.64
N LYS A 55 -13.01 -15.08 -8.51
CA LYS A 55 -12.11 -16.22 -8.34
C LYS A 55 -10.64 -15.79 -8.28
N SER A 56 -10.21 -14.82 -9.08
CA SER A 56 -8.84 -14.35 -9.11
C SER A 56 -8.38 -13.69 -7.80
N GLU A 57 -9.29 -13.14 -7.00
CA GLU A 57 -8.98 -12.57 -5.69
C GLU A 57 -8.62 -13.62 -4.63
N PHE A 58 -9.09 -14.86 -4.82
CA PHE A 58 -8.82 -15.98 -3.93
C PHE A 58 -7.84 -16.99 -4.53
N THR A 59 -7.16 -16.60 -5.60
CA THR A 59 -6.13 -17.43 -6.22
C THR A 59 -4.78 -17.13 -5.57
N PRO A 60 -4.01 -18.16 -5.15
CA PRO A 60 -2.65 -17.96 -4.66
C PRO A 60 -1.79 -17.21 -5.66
N TYR A 61 -0.98 -16.27 -5.17
CA TYR A 61 -0.10 -15.49 -6.03
C TYR A 61 1.29 -15.28 -5.41
N LEU A 62 2.26 -15.08 -6.30
CA LEU A 62 3.58 -14.57 -6.01
C LEU A 62 3.66 -13.11 -6.46
N GLU A 63 4.21 -12.25 -5.62
CA GLU A 63 4.56 -10.88 -5.98
C GLU A 63 6.04 -10.64 -5.70
N GLU A 64 6.77 -10.22 -6.73
CA GLU A 64 8.16 -9.80 -6.66
C GLU A 64 8.28 -8.30 -6.89
N LYS A 65 9.07 -7.64 -6.04
CA LYS A 65 9.44 -6.24 -6.21
C LYS A 65 10.95 -6.11 -6.13
N LEU A 66 11.50 -5.41 -7.12
CA LEU A 66 12.90 -5.00 -7.15
C LEU A 66 12.92 -3.48 -7.13
N SER A 67 13.77 -2.87 -6.33
CA SER A 67 13.96 -1.43 -6.39
C SER A 67 15.41 -1.02 -6.16
N TYR A 68 15.73 0.12 -6.75
CA TYR A 68 16.96 0.85 -6.51
C TYR A 68 16.59 2.27 -6.11
N SER A 69 17.18 2.77 -5.04
CA SER A 69 16.96 4.13 -4.57
C SER A 69 18.26 4.84 -4.23
N PHE A 70 18.24 6.16 -4.35
CA PHE A 70 19.34 7.03 -3.95
C PHE A 70 18.82 8.39 -3.51
N ASP A 71 19.59 9.06 -2.64
CA ASP A 71 19.28 10.38 -2.13
C ASP A 71 20.48 11.32 -2.19
N ASN A 72 20.26 12.61 -1.92
CA ASN A 72 21.34 13.61 -1.87
C ASN A 72 22.13 13.60 -0.54
N GLY A 73 21.81 12.70 0.39
CA GLY A 73 22.65 12.33 1.53
C GLY A 73 23.70 11.27 1.19
N ASN A 74 23.91 10.98 -0.12
CA ASN A 74 24.81 9.96 -0.65
C ASN A 74 24.46 8.54 -0.23
N ASN A 75 23.22 8.28 0.17
CA ASN A 75 22.73 6.94 0.43
C ASN A 75 22.23 6.31 -0.87
N THR A 76 22.60 5.08 -1.09
CA THR A 76 22.07 4.22 -2.15
C THR A 76 21.51 2.94 -1.53
N ALA A 77 20.44 2.40 -2.09
CA ALA A 77 19.94 1.11 -1.64
C ALA A 77 19.37 0.30 -2.79
N MET A 78 19.60 -1.00 -2.71
CA MET A 78 18.97 -2.02 -3.55
C MET A 78 18.10 -2.89 -2.66
N SER A 79 16.87 -3.15 -3.06
CA SER A 79 15.98 -4.04 -2.32
C SER A 79 15.22 -4.99 -3.24
N THR A 80 14.93 -6.17 -2.70
CA THR A 80 14.02 -7.14 -3.30
C THR A 80 13.01 -7.57 -2.24
N ARG A 81 11.76 -7.78 -2.65
CA ARG A 81 10.70 -8.28 -1.78
C ARG A 81 9.86 -9.31 -2.52
N SER A 82 9.85 -10.52 -1.98
CA SER A 82 9.03 -11.64 -2.44
C SER A 82 7.87 -11.85 -1.46
N LEU A 83 6.65 -11.87 -1.97
CA LEU A 83 5.44 -12.16 -1.22
C LEU A 83 4.71 -13.34 -1.85
N ILE A 84 4.49 -14.40 -1.10
CA ILE A 84 3.56 -15.47 -1.46
C ILE A 84 2.31 -15.30 -0.61
N SER A 85 1.16 -15.23 -1.26
CA SER A 85 -0.15 -15.11 -0.59
C SER A 85 -1.05 -16.27 -0.99
N ILE A 86 -1.55 -16.99 0.00
CA ILE A 86 -2.33 -18.22 -0.16
C ILE A 86 -3.67 -18.07 0.57
N PRO A 87 -4.75 -17.68 -0.14
CA PRO A 87 -6.08 -17.72 0.42
C PRO A 87 -6.49 -19.19 0.67
N LEU A 88 -6.84 -19.48 1.93
CA LEU A 88 -7.31 -20.81 2.36
C LEU A 88 -8.83 -20.91 2.38
N SER A 89 -9.51 -19.77 2.42
CA SER A 89 -10.96 -19.63 2.34
C SER A 89 -11.34 -18.19 1.97
N THR A 90 -12.62 -17.89 1.90
CA THR A 90 -13.10 -16.50 1.75
C THR A 90 -12.79 -15.61 2.96
N LYS A 91 -12.35 -16.21 4.09
CA LYS A 91 -12.05 -15.51 5.34
C LYS A 91 -10.58 -15.53 5.73
N TRP A 92 -9.84 -16.57 5.38
CA TRP A 92 -8.46 -16.80 5.81
C TRP A 92 -7.49 -16.72 4.65
N THR A 93 -6.45 -15.93 4.81
CA THR A 93 -5.28 -15.89 3.90
C THR A 93 -4.01 -16.04 4.72
N VAL A 94 -3.07 -16.83 4.23
CA VAL A 94 -1.72 -16.96 4.80
C VAL A 94 -0.74 -16.29 3.86
N ASN A 95 0.19 -15.53 4.43
CA ASN A 95 1.19 -14.79 3.71
C ASN A 95 2.60 -15.19 4.17
N THR A 96 3.54 -15.23 3.24
CA THR A 96 4.96 -15.36 3.54
C THR A 96 5.70 -14.26 2.80
N THR A 97 6.45 -13.44 3.52
CA THR A 97 7.24 -12.35 2.93
C THR A 97 8.72 -12.56 3.25
N TYR A 98 9.54 -12.49 2.21
CA TYR A 98 10.98 -12.32 2.33
C TYR A 98 11.36 -10.98 1.73
N GLN A 99 12.20 -10.21 2.43
CA GLN A 99 12.73 -8.95 1.93
C GLN A 99 14.24 -8.89 2.20
N TYR A 100 14.98 -8.56 1.17
CA TYR A 100 16.39 -8.23 1.25
C TYR A 100 16.57 -6.74 0.94
N ARG A 101 17.40 -6.06 1.73
CA ARG A 101 17.82 -4.69 1.43
C ARG A 101 19.31 -4.53 1.75
N LYS A 102 20.04 -3.97 0.79
CA LYS A 102 21.41 -3.51 0.96
C LYS A 102 21.41 -1.99 0.83
N THR A 103 21.98 -1.30 1.80
CA THR A 103 22.10 0.16 1.84
C THR A 103 23.56 0.53 2.03
N GLU A 104 24.03 1.53 1.28
CA GLU A 104 25.39 2.03 1.31
C GLU A 104 25.39 3.55 1.41
N ASN A 105 26.28 4.10 2.19
CA ASN A 105 26.58 5.52 2.20
C ASN A 105 27.97 5.74 1.61
N ASN A 106 28.04 6.42 0.47
CA ASN A 106 29.26 6.57 -0.31
C ASN A 106 30.25 7.59 0.30
N VAL A 107 29.85 8.36 1.32
CA VAL A 107 30.72 9.32 2.03
C VAL A 107 31.35 8.67 3.26
N THR A 108 30.53 8.00 4.05
CA THR A 108 31.01 7.33 5.29
C THR A 108 31.61 5.98 5.00
N ASN A 109 31.43 5.42 3.79
CA ASN A 109 31.80 4.05 3.41
C ASN A 109 31.16 2.98 4.30
N VAL A 110 30.03 3.29 4.90
CA VAL A 110 29.26 2.31 5.69
C VAL A 110 28.31 1.58 4.75
N SER A 111 28.37 0.24 4.78
CA SER A 111 27.45 -0.64 4.08
C SER A 111 26.71 -1.50 5.08
N ALA A 112 25.43 -1.67 4.87
CA ALA A 112 24.61 -2.52 5.72
C ALA A 112 23.58 -3.29 4.90
N LYS A 113 23.15 -4.44 5.41
CA LYS A 113 22.13 -5.28 4.78
C LYS A 113 21.14 -5.80 5.81
N THR A 114 19.91 -5.95 5.41
CA THR A 114 18.86 -6.61 6.18
C THR A 114 18.23 -7.74 5.36
N ASN A 115 17.93 -8.84 6.06
CA ASN A 115 17.15 -9.96 5.55
C ASN A 115 15.95 -10.13 6.47
N ASP A 116 14.77 -9.82 5.98
CA ASP A 116 13.53 -9.89 6.73
C ASP A 116 12.73 -11.12 6.27
N PHE A 117 12.27 -11.92 7.20
CA PHE A 117 11.37 -13.03 6.95
C PHE A 117 10.14 -12.90 7.84
N LEU A 118 8.95 -12.85 7.24
CA LEU A 118 7.68 -12.71 7.97
C LEU A 118 6.69 -13.80 7.52
N LEU A 119 5.95 -14.31 8.50
CA LEU A 119 4.75 -15.12 8.30
C LEU A 119 3.55 -14.29 8.74
N GLY A 120 2.52 -14.30 7.92
CA GLY A 120 1.34 -13.49 8.14
C GLY A 120 0.04 -14.25 7.96
N ILE A 121 -0.99 -13.77 8.63
CA ILE A 121 -2.36 -14.19 8.47
C ILE A 121 -3.27 -12.98 8.28
N ASP A 122 -4.20 -13.09 7.35
CA ASP A 122 -5.33 -12.19 7.23
C ASP A 122 -6.60 -12.93 7.60
N TYR A 123 -7.41 -12.33 8.46
CA TYR A 123 -8.71 -12.88 8.85
C TYR A 123 -9.82 -11.87 8.67
N LYS A 124 -10.87 -12.28 7.96
CA LYS A 124 -12.04 -11.47 7.71
C LYS A 124 -13.17 -11.91 8.67
N PHE A 125 -13.34 -11.18 9.78
CA PHE A 125 -14.41 -11.41 10.75
C PHE A 125 -15.80 -11.19 10.16
N HIS A 126 -15.91 -10.11 9.41
CA HIS A 126 -17.12 -9.63 8.78
C HIS A 126 -16.76 -9.01 7.42
N PRO A 127 -17.69 -8.93 6.44
CA PRO A 127 -17.43 -8.26 5.17
C PRO A 127 -16.80 -6.86 5.28
N LYS A 128 -17.06 -6.16 6.39
CA LYS A 128 -16.56 -4.81 6.67
C LYS A 128 -15.42 -4.75 7.67
N ILE A 129 -14.98 -5.88 8.24
CA ILE A 129 -13.96 -5.90 9.31
C ILE A 129 -12.98 -7.02 9.03
N SER A 130 -11.70 -6.68 8.92
CA SER A 130 -10.61 -7.64 8.80
C SER A 130 -9.48 -7.32 9.77
N TYR A 131 -8.70 -8.33 10.09
CA TYR A 131 -7.51 -8.26 10.91
C TYR A 131 -6.34 -8.88 10.18
N THR A 132 -5.17 -8.25 10.26
CA THR A 132 -3.92 -8.76 9.73
C THR A 132 -2.90 -8.85 10.86
N LEU A 133 -2.14 -9.92 10.88
CA LEU A 133 -0.99 -10.11 11.74
C LEU A 133 0.15 -10.71 10.93
N ASP A 134 1.27 -10.01 10.82
CA ASP A 134 2.54 -10.51 10.31
C ASP A 134 3.56 -10.49 11.45
N VAL A 135 4.24 -11.60 11.65
CA VAL A 135 5.31 -11.74 12.65
C VAL A 135 6.54 -12.33 11.96
N GLY A 136 7.69 -11.80 12.29
CA GLY A 136 8.91 -12.25 11.67
C GLY A 136 10.18 -11.75 12.36
N VAL A 137 11.27 -11.98 11.70
CA VAL A 137 12.59 -11.55 12.16
C VAL A 137 13.34 -10.87 11.03
N THR A 138 14.13 -9.89 11.38
CA THR A 138 15.19 -9.35 10.53
C THR A 138 16.54 -9.81 11.03
N SER A 139 17.41 -10.22 10.11
CA SER A 139 18.84 -10.36 10.36
C SER A 139 19.54 -9.17 9.70
N ALA A 140 20.09 -8.30 10.52
CA ALA A 140 20.78 -7.09 10.10
C ALA A 140 22.29 -7.24 10.30
N ASN A 141 23.04 -6.77 9.32
CA ASN A 141 24.50 -6.81 9.32
C ASN A 141 25.03 -5.51 8.70
N SER A 142 25.91 -4.85 9.42
CA SER A 142 26.66 -3.67 8.98
C SER A 142 28.16 -3.92 9.05
N ASN A 143 28.98 -2.90 8.83
CA ASN A 143 30.42 -3.00 8.95
C ASN A 143 30.88 -3.35 10.37
N THR A 144 30.15 -2.95 11.40
CA THR A 144 30.57 -3.06 12.80
C THR A 144 29.64 -3.93 13.64
N THR A 145 28.38 -4.12 13.22
CA THR A 145 27.37 -4.82 14.03
C THR A 145 26.65 -5.92 13.26
N GLN A 146 26.27 -6.96 13.98
CA GLN A 146 25.36 -8.00 13.49
C GLN A 146 24.35 -8.32 14.57
N TYR A 147 23.06 -8.32 14.22
CA TYR A 147 21.99 -8.56 15.19
C TYR A 147 20.72 -9.08 14.51
N ASN A 148 19.82 -9.62 15.33
CA ASN A 148 18.48 -10.01 14.94
C ASN A 148 17.46 -9.17 15.71
N GLN A 149 16.37 -8.81 15.05
CA GLN A 149 15.26 -8.05 15.64
C GLN A 149 13.92 -8.68 15.27
N LEU A 150 12.99 -8.65 16.23
CA LEU A 150 11.61 -9.04 15.99
C LEU A 150 10.92 -8.00 15.13
N LEU A 151 10.19 -8.45 14.11
CA LEU A 151 9.30 -7.66 13.26
C LEU A 151 7.87 -8.04 13.58
N ILE A 152 7.00 -7.04 13.70
CA ILE A 152 5.57 -7.22 13.88
C ILE A 152 4.85 -6.19 13.02
N ASN A 153 3.81 -6.62 12.32
CA ASN A 153 2.88 -5.73 11.66
C ASN A 153 1.46 -6.25 11.94
N THR A 154 0.65 -5.47 12.62
CA THR A 154 -0.71 -5.90 12.98
C THR A 154 -1.67 -4.74 12.86
N TYR A 155 -2.83 -4.98 12.24
CA TYR A 155 -3.84 -3.95 12.09
C TYR A 155 -5.25 -4.51 11.89
N PHE A 156 -6.20 -3.69 12.29
CA PHE A 156 -7.61 -3.84 11.95
C PHE A 156 -7.97 -2.89 10.81
N LYS A 157 -8.69 -3.41 9.82
CA LYS A 157 -9.39 -2.61 8.81
C LYS A 157 -10.88 -2.68 9.03
N ALA A 158 -11.54 -1.55 8.94
CA ALA A 158 -12.99 -1.46 9.06
C ALA A 158 -13.58 -0.51 8.00
N LYS A 159 -14.83 -0.78 7.61
CA LYS A 159 -15.66 0.12 6.78
C LYS A 159 -16.84 0.57 7.63
N PRO A 160 -16.66 1.57 8.53
CA PRO A 160 -17.71 1.97 9.48
C PRO A 160 -18.97 2.47 8.77
N PHE A 161 -18.80 3.21 7.69
CA PHE A 161 -19.91 3.70 6.87
C PHE A 161 -19.61 3.49 5.37
N LYS A 162 -20.58 3.80 4.52
CA LYS A 162 -20.41 3.78 3.06
C LYS A 162 -19.34 4.83 2.67
N LEU A 163 -18.44 4.46 1.76
CA LEU A 163 -17.33 5.30 1.29
C LEU A 163 -16.31 5.69 2.38
N GLN A 164 -16.23 4.91 3.47
CA GLN A 164 -15.24 5.12 4.52
C GLN A 164 -14.40 3.89 4.72
N ASP A 165 -13.10 4.09 4.91
CA ASP A 165 -12.14 3.07 5.28
C ASP A 165 -11.34 3.56 6.50
N LEU A 166 -11.25 2.73 7.52
CA LEU A 166 -10.48 2.95 8.73
C LEU A 166 -9.48 1.83 8.92
N GLU A 167 -8.24 2.17 9.19
CA GLU A 167 -7.21 1.22 9.58
C GLU A 167 -6.51 1.71 10.83
N ILE A 168 -6.41 0.85 11.85
CA ILE A 168 -5.68 1.12 13.10
C ILE A 168 -4.69 -0.01 13.29
N GLY A 169 -3.45 0.31 13.54
CA GLY A 169 -2.41 -0.71 13.62
C GLY A 169 -1.19 -0.36 14.46
N TYR A 170 -0.38 -1.38 14.61
CA TYR A 170 0.94 -1.33 15.21
C TYR A 170 1.95 -2.00 14.28
N LYS A 171 3.11 -1.36 14.09
CA LYS A 171 4.20 -1.90 13.29
C LYS A 171 5.54 -1.71 14.01
N ARG A 172 6.25 -2.82 14.24
CA ARG A 172 7.65 -2.81 14.68
C ARG A 172 8.55 -3.17 13.52
N GLU A 173 9.51 -2.32 13.23
CA GLU A 173 10.46 -2.50 12.13
C GLU A 173 11.83 -1.91 12.47
N VAL A 174 12.87 -2.40 11.79
CA VAL A 174 14.21 -1.80 11.82
C VAL A 174 14.25 -0.65 10.82
N GLN A 175 14.87 0.46 11.22
CA GLN A 175 15.13 1.58 10.32
C GLN A 175 16.27 1.21 9.36
N ASN A 176 15.93 0.83 8.14
CA ASN A 176 16.89 0.27 7.18
C ASN A 176 17.07 1.11 5.89
N PHE A 177 16.57 2.35 5.88
CA PHE A 177 16.71 3.21 4.70
C PHE A 177 18.10 3.86 4.58
N ASN A 178 18.91 3.82 5.64
CA ASN A 178 20.25 4.35 5.72
C ASN A 178 21.12 3.33 6.49
N SER A 179 22.37 3.15 6.09
CA SER A 179 23.30 2.19 6.68
C SER A 179 23.65 2.50 8.12
N ASP A 180 23.77 3.78 8.48
CA ASP A 180 24.12 4.22 9.84
C ASP A 180 23.02 3.88 10.85
N LEU A 181 21.76 3.91 10.46
CA LEU A 181 20.65 3.53 11.32
C LEU A 181 20.63 2.02 11.62
N ILE A 182 21.04 1.20 10.65
CA ILE A 182 21.21 -0.24 10.84
C ILE A 182 22.36 -0.48 11.80
N ASP A 183 23.48 0.22 11.62
CA ASP A 183 24.66 0.10 12.49
C ASP A 183 24.36 0.49 13.94
N LYS A 184 23.55 1.53 14.14
CA LYS A 184 23.05 1.98 15.45
C LYS A 184 21.91 1.13 16.01
N GLN A 185 21.47 0.09 15.29
CA GLN A 185 20.40 -0.82 15.68
C GLN A 185 19.06 -0.14 15.99
N ILE A 186 18.75 0.95 15.28
CA ILE A 186 17.53 1.71 15.52
C ILE A 186 16.32 0.95 14.97
N ALA A 187 15.42 0.59 15.87
CA ALA A 187 14.11 0.04 15.55
C ALA A 187 13.00 0.99 16.00
N THR A 188 11.88 0.92 15.32
CA THR A 188 10.71 1.75 15.58
C THR A 188 9.50 0.92 15.94
N ASN A 189 8.72 1.42 16.90
CA ASN A 189 7.39 0.96 17.25
C ASN A 189 6.42 2.03 16.80
N ASN A 190 5.71 1.76 15.72
CA ASN A 190 4.77 2.69 15.10
C ASN A 190 3.35 2.32 15.50
N TYR A 191 2.64 3.22 16.14
CA TYR A 191 1.19 3.14 16.37
C TYR A 191 0.53 4.08 15.39
N TYR A 192 -0.41 3.59 14.58
CA TYR A 192 -0.94 4.39 13.51
C TYR A 192 -2.44 4.25 13.29
N LEU A 193 -2.99 5.29 12.71
CA LEU A 193 -4.36 5.37 12.25
C LEU A 193 -4.37 5.94 10.84
N ASN A 194 -5.06 5.24 9.92
CA ASN A 194 -5.38 5.72 8.59
C ASN A 194 -6.89 5.82 8.45
N TYR A 195 -7.38 6.93 7.97
CA TYR A 195 -8.80 7.13 7.72
C TYR A 195 -9.00 7.76 6.35
N ASN A 196 -9.89 7.19 5.56
CA ASN A 196 -10.29 7.72 4.27
C ASN A 196 -11.81 7.85 4.21
N MET A 197 -12.29 9.00 3.80
CA MET A 197 -13.70 9.29 3.63
C MET A 197 -13.93 9.85 2.24
N GLY A 198 -14.82 9.21 1.48
CA GLY A 198 -15.39 9.76 0.26
C GLY A 198 -16.77 10.34 0.51
N THR A 199 -17.25 11.16 -0.40
CA THR A 199 -18.59 11.72 -0.40
C THR A 199 -19.30 11.46 -1.75
N ASN A 200 -20.61 11.56 -1.77
CA ASN A 200 -21.38 11.48 -3.03
C ASN A 200 -21.17 12.70 -3.94
N PHE A 201 -20.47 13.74 -3.45
CA PHE A 201 -20.17 14.98 -4.17
C PHE A 201 -18.77 14.97 -4.79
N ASN A 202 -18.14 13.79 -4.93
CA ASN A 202 -16.78 13.60 -5.43
C ASN A 202 -15.66 14.21 -4.56
N PHE A 203 -15.95 14.80 -3.43
CA PHE A 203 -14.95 15.19 -2.43
C PHE A 203 -14.52 14.00 -1.61
N GLY A 204 -13.26 14.00 -1.24
CA GLY A 204 -12.71 13.04 -0.30
C GLY A 204 -11.72 13.66 0.66
N TRP A 205 -11.54 12.99 1.77
CA TRP A 205 -10.59 13.33 2.80
C TRP A 205 -9.85 12.08 3.24
N PHE A 206 -8.52 12.11 3.18
CA PHE A 206 -7.65 11.09 3.73
C PHE A 206 -6.82 11.70 4.85
N THR A 207 -6.67 10.98 5.96
CA THR A 207 -5.75 11.36 7.03
C THR A 207 -5.01 10.14 7.55
N GLN A 208 -3.76 10.37 7.93
CA GLN A 208 -2.87 9.37 8.49
C GLN A 208 -2.14 9.99 9.68
N TYR A 209 -2.14 9.30 10.80
CA TYR A 209 -1.40 9.68 11.99
C TYR A 209 -0.50 8.54 12.43
N PHE A 210 0.75 8.85 12.74
CA PHE A 210 1.72 7.95 13.34
C PHE A 210 2.29 8.55 14.62
N TYR A 211 2.23 7.79 15.70
CA TYR A 211 3.12 7.94 16.82
C TYR A 211 4.20 6.87 16.76
N THR A 212 5.46 7.27 16.70
CA THR A 212 6.60 6.37 16.60
C THR A 212 7.45 6.49 17.85
N ALA A 213 7.67 5.40 18.58
CA ALA A 213 8.68 5.28 19.61
C ALA A 213 9.89 4.53 19.05
N GLN A 214 11.10 5.08 19.23
CA GLN A 214 12.34 4.52 18.71
C GLN A 214 13.18 3.93 19.84
N THR A 215 14.06 2.97 19.52
CA THR A 215 14.93 2.31 20.49
C THR A 215 16.06 3.19 21.02
N ASP A 216 16.35 4.31 20.37
CA ASP A 216 17.26 5.37 20.82
C ASP A 216 16.63 6.37 21.83
N ASN A 217 15.46 6.04 22.38
CA ASN A 217 14.65 6.88 23.28
C ASN A 217 14.10 8.16 22.63
N ASN A 218 14.11 8.24 21.32
CA ASN A 218 13.42 9.31 20.59
C ASN A 218 11.97 8.92 20.29
N SER A 219 11.15 9.90 19.97
CA SER A 219 9.80 9.67 19.49
C SER A 219 9.42 10.70 18.44
N ARG A 220 8.48 10.32 17.57
CA ARG A 220 8.01 11.13 16.45
C ARG A 220 6.50 11.12 16.39
N ASN A 221 5.91 12.28 16.17
CA ASN A 221 4.54 12.42 15.70
C ASN A 221 4.55 12.79 14.22
N LEU A 222 3.77 12.12 13.42
CA LEU A 222 3.56 12.42 12.01
C LEU A 222 2.06 12.48 11.74
N LEU A 223 1.61 13.58 11.18
CA LEU A 223 0.27 13.74 10.63
C LEU A 223 0.40 14.04 9.14
N PHE A 224 -0.30 13.27 8.32
CA PHE A 224 -0.53 13.58 6.92
C PHE A 224 -2.02 13.69 6.68
N THR A 225 -2.49 14.71 5.97
CA THR A 225 -3.88 14.83 5.57
C THR A 225 -3.97 15.35 4.13
N SER A 226 -4.98 14.87 3.43
CA SER A 226 -5.23 15.20 2.03
C SER A 226 -6.72 15.46 1.81
N PHE A 227 -7.06 16.62 1.29
CA PHE A 227 -8.40 16.94 0.79
C PHE A 227 -8.36 16.92 -0.72
N TYR A 228 -9.27 16.19 -1.36
CA TYR A 228 -9.25 16.01 -2.79
C TYR A 228 -10.64 16.02 -3.41
N TYR A 229 -10.67 16.32 -4.70
CA TYR A 229 -11.85 16.24 -5.54
C TYR A 229 -11.59 15.29 -6.71
N ASN A 230 -12.53 14.39 -6.98
CA ASN A 230 -12.49 13.48 -8.12
C ASN A 230 -13.17 14.15 -9.33
N PHE A 231 -12.38 14.55 -10.31
CA PHE A 231 -12.85 15.17 -11.55
C PHE A 231 -13.43 14.13 -12.51
N MET A 232 -12.82 12.94 -12.54
CA MET A 232 -13.24 11.81 -13.39
C MET A 232 -13.08 10.49 -12.63
N SER A 233 -13.90 9.50 -13.00
CA SER A 233 -13.90 8.18 -12.37
C SER A 233 -13.23 7.08 -13.22
N ASN A 234 -13.11 7.27 -14.53
CA ASN A 234 -12.43 6.29 -15.41
C ASN A 234 -11.80 6.97 -16.64
N PRO A 235 -10.44 7.10 -16.71
CA PRO A 235 -9.51 6.88 -15.60
C PRO A 235 -9.84 7.81 -14.43
N VAL A 236 -9.45 7.43 -13.22
CA VAL A 236 -9.61 8.34 -12.08
C VAL A 236 -8.70 9.54 -12.27
N LEU A 237 -9.26 10.74 -12.26
CA LEU A 237 -8.50 11.98 -12.21
C LEU A 237 -8.94 12.72 -10.95
N LYS A 238 -7.99 12.95 -10.04
CA LYS A 238 -8.25 13.69 -8.80
C LYS A 238 -7.13 14.68 -8.52
N GLY A 239 -7.49 15.75 -7.83
CA GLY A 239 -6.53 16.75 -7.37
C GLY A 239 -6.96 17.35 -6.06
N GLY A 240 -6.05 17.99 -5.37
CA GLY A 240 -6.33 18.53 -4.06
C GLY A 240 -5.13 19.11 -3.34
N LEU A 241 -5.26 19.21 -2.03
CA LEU A 241 -4.28 19.78 -1.12
C LEU A 241 -3.81 18.71 -0.13
N ASN A 242 -2.50 18.57 0.01
CA ASN A 242 -1.85 17.78 1.04
C ASN A 242 -1.27 18.69 2.11
N TYR A 243 -1.39 18.29 3.34
CA TYR A 243 -0.69 18.86 4.48
C TYR A 243 0.04 17.76 5.23
N GLN A 244 1.28 18.04 5.63
CA GLN A 244 2.09 17.15 6.43
C GLN A 244 2.71 17.89 7.61
N TYR A 245 2.69 17.25 8.77
CA TYR A 245 3.33 17.70 9.99
C TYR A 245 4.18 16.59 10.57
N ILE A 246 5.40 16.92 10.98
CA ILE A 246 6.31 16.02 11.70
C ILE A 246 6.94 16.78 12.86
N ALA A 247 7.00 16.11 14.02
CA ALA A 247 7.74 16.61 15.18
C ALA A 247 8.43 15.45 15.90
N PHE A 248 9.69 15.62 16.21
CA PHE A 248 10.47 14.72 17.05
C PHE A 248 10.65 15.30 18.45
N LYS A 249 10.72 14.39 19.44
CA LYS A 249 11.00 14.77 20.82
C LYS A 249 12.43 15.31 20.96
N ASN A 250 13.41 14.60 20.39
CA ASN A 250 14.81 14.98 20.39
C ASN A 250 15.31 15.22 18.96
N GLN A 251 16.14 16.23 18.77
CA GLN A 251 16.79 16.53 17.50
C GLN A 251 18.14 15.84 17.47
N VAL A 252 18.33 14.91 16.54
CA VAL A 252 19.55 14.13 16.30
C VAL A 252 19.94 14.19 14.81
N PRO A 253 20.20 15.38 14.27
CA PRO A 253 20.35 15.60 12.82
C PRO A 253 21.59 14.89 12.24
N THR A 254 22.53 14.48 13.06
CA THR A 254 23.67 13.66 12.63
C THR A 254 23.29 12.24 12.24
N ASP A 255 22.18 11.74 12.77
CA ASP A 255 21.76 10.35 12.62
C ASP A 255 20.63 10.21 11.60
N TYR A 256 19.62 11.08 11.71
CA TYR A 256 18.47 11.08 10.80
C TYR A 256 17.74 12.44 10.84
N PHE A 257 16.91 12.67 9.86
CA PHE A 257 16.05 13.86 9.83
C PHE A 257 15.07 13.85 11.01
N SER A 258 15.31 14.71 12.00
CA SER A 258 14.59 14.76 13.27
C SER A 258 14.26 16.20 13.70
N PRO A 259 13.51 16.96 12.92
CA PRO A 259 13.18 18.33 13.25
C PRO A 259 12.28 18.41 14.47
N LYS A 260 12.43 19.51 15.25
CA LYS A 260 11.47 19.86 16.31
C LYS A 260 10.09 20.14 15.71
N ARG A 261 10.04 20.72 14.53
CA ARG A 261 8.83 21.01 13.78
C ARG A 261 9.12 21.06 12.28
N PHE A 262 8.34 20.26 11.56
CA PHE A 262 8.32 20.26 10.09
C PHE A 262 6.86 20.37 9.64
N ASN A 263 6.62 21.23 8.66
CA ASN A 263 5.32 21.33 7.98
C ASN A 263 5.54 21.35 6.48
N ALA A 264 4.62 20.75 5.73
CA ALA A 264 4.59 20.88 4.28
C ALA A 264 3.16 21.02 3.79
N VAL A 265 2.96 21.83 2.77
CA VAL A 265 1.70 22.02 2.07
C VAL A 265 1.96 21.85 0.60
N GLU A 266 1.24 20.95 -0.06
CA GLU A 266 1.39 20.65 -1.48
C GLU A 266 0.04 20.62 -2.18
N LEU A 267 -0.05 21.22 -3.35
CA LEU A 267 -1.12 20.91 -4.33
C LEU A 267 -0.71 19.67 -5.10
N PHE A 268 -1.66 18.78 -5.37
CA PHE A 268 -1.39 17.58 -6.15
C PHE A 268 -2.43 17.32 -7.23
N LEU A 269 -2.01 16.57 -8.24
CA LEU A 269 -2.86 16.00 -9.27
C LEU A 269 -2.47 14.55 -9.47
N GLU A 270 -3.47 13.66 -9.55
CA GLU A 270 -3.28 12.23 -9.79
C GLU A 270 -4.18 11.73 -10.90
N ILE A 271 -3.61 10.96 -11.82
CA ILE A 271 -4.34 10.16 -12.80
C ILE A 271 -4.07 8.69 -12.55
N LEU A 272 -5.14 7.88 -12.50
CA LEU A 272 -5.05 6.45 -12.21
C LEU A 272 -5.98 5.64 -13.11
N LYS A 273 -5.41 4.67 -13.83
CA LYS A 273 -6.12 3.54 -14.40
C LYS A 273 -5.72 2.29 -13.62
N ASP A 274 -6.62 1.81 -12.74
CA ASP A 274 -6.30 0.80 -11.74
C ASP A 274 -6.09 -0.58 -12.36
N GLU A 275 -5.03 -1.29 -11.93
CA GLU A 275 -4.70 -2.66 -12.31
C GLU A 275 -5.82 -3.69 -12.00
N LYS A 276 -6.68 -3.39 -11.03
CA LYS A 276 -7.78 -4.27 -10.60
C LYS A 276 -8.97 -4.27 -11.54
N ILE A 277 -9.12 -3.18 -12.31
CA ILE A 277 -10.27 -3.00 -13.21
C ILE A 277 -9.93 -3.24 -14.68
N VAL A 278 -8.64 -3.35 -15.02
CA VAL A 278 -8.24 -3.59 -16.40
C VAL A 278 -8.34 -5.08 -16.76
N GLU A 279 -8.76 -5.34 -17.98
CA GLU A 279 -8.79 -6.67 -18.57
C GLU A 279 -7.38 -7.16 -18.92
N ALA A 280 -7.25 -8.45 -19.21
CA ALA A 280 -6.02 -9.00 -19.78
C ALA A 280 -5.65 -8.29 -21.09
N LYS A 281 -4.33 -8.22 -21.39
CA LYS A 281 -3.75 -7.52 -22.54
C LYS A 281 -4.04 -6.01 -22.55
N SER A 282 -4.10 -5.41 -21.35
CA SER A 282 -4.38 -3.99 -21.18
C SER A 282 -3.31 -3.30 -20.33
N TRP A 283 -3.11 -2.00 -20.63
CA TRP A 283 -2.25 -1.12 -19.86
C TRP A 283 -2.96 -0.56 -18.64
N PHE A 284 -2.23 -0.42 -17.56
CA PHE A 284 -2.64 0.32 -16.37
C PHE A 284 -1.53 1.29 -15.97
N TYR A 285 -1.91 2.37 -15.31
CA TYR A 285 -0.95 3.41 -14.93
C TYR A 285 -1.44 4.21 -13.74
N ASN A 286 -0.50 4.82 -13.05
CA ASN A 286 -0.72 5.85 -12.04
C ASN A 286 0.37 6.92 -12.22
N ALA A 287 -0.03 8.18 -12.22
CA ALA A 287 0.89 9.30 -12.13
C ALA A 287 0.34 10.29 -11.10
N ASN A 288 1.13 10.61 -10.10
CA ASN A 288 0.84 11.59 -9.06
C ASN A 288 1.95 12.65 -9.08
N VAL A 289 1.57 13.88 -9.25
CA VAL A 289 2.48 15.03 -9.18
C VAL A 289 2.00 15.96 -8.08
N ALA A 290 2.93 16.47 -7.27
CA ALA A 290 2.63 17.44 -6.23
C ALA A 290 3.72 18.51 -6.17
N THR A 291 3.31 19.71 -5.81
CA THR A 291 4.23 20.86 -5.61
C THR A 291 3.70 21.77 -4.51
N GLY A 292 4.60 22.43 -3.81
CA GLY A 292 4.23 23.30 -2.72
C GLY A 292 5.43 23.83 -1.95
N PHE A 293 5.27 23.93 -0.66
CA PHE A 293 6.31 24.45 0.22
C PHE A 293 6.44 23.62 1.48
N GLN A 294 7.69 23.50 1.96
CA GLN A 294 7.99 22.96 3.29
C GLN A 294 8.65 24.03 4.17
N PHE A 295 8.45 23.85 5.47
CA PHE A 295 8.95 24.71 6.53
C PHE A 295 9.60 23.80 7.56
N ILE A 296 10.90 23.95 7.74
CA ILE A 296 11.71 23.18 8.69
C ILE A 296 12.11 24.11 9.81
N GLU A 297 11.49 23.95 10.99
CA GLU A 297 11.71 24.81 12.16
C GLU A 297 11.52 26.30 11.79
N ASP A 298 12.51 27.12 12.07
CA ASP A 298 12.47 28.57 11.79
C ASP A 298 13.18 28.94 10.48
N ASN A 299 13.54 27.93 9.66
CA ASN A 299 14.17 28.21 8.37
C ASN A 299 13.17 28.82 7.37
N SER A 300 13.71 29.52 6.38
CA SER A 300 12.92 30.06 5.27
C SER A 300 12.18 28.93 4.54
N LYS A 301 11.01 29.25 3.98
CA LYS A 301 10.23 28.33 3.17
C LYS A 301 11.07 27.79 2.02
N GLN A 302 10.94 26.48 1.79
CA GLN A 302 11.60 25.78 0.69
C GLN A 302 10.54 25.23 -0.25
N TRP A 303 10.76 25.36 -1.55
CA TRP A 303 9.89 24.79 -2.55
C TRP A 303 9.99 23.26 -2.56
N THR A 304 8.84 22.58 -2.67
CA THR A 304 8.76 21.12 -2.77
C THR A 304 8.18 20.68 -4.10
N TYR A 305 8.63 19.52 -4.54
CA TYR A 305 7.99 18.74 -5.61
C TYR A 305 8.04 17.26 -5.29
N ARG A 306 7.06 16.55 -5.78
CA ARG A 306 6.98 15.10 -5.74
C ARG A 306 6.37 14.58 -7.04
N VAL A 307 7.02 13.59 -7.63
CA VAL A 307 6.54 12.88 -8.82
C VAL A 307 6.58 11.39 -8.50
N GLN A 308 5.44 10.74 -8.61
CA GLN A 308 5.30 9.30 -8.44
C GLN A 308 4.62 8.73 -9.67
N THR A 309 5.21 7.71 -10.27
CA THR A 309 4.67 7.09 -11.48
C THR A 309 4.68 5.58 -11.35
N LYS A 310 3.69 4.95 -11.95
CA LYS A 310 3.61 3.51 -12.17
C LYS A 310 3.04 3.30 -13.56
N PHE A 311 3.69 2.45 -14.34
CA PHE A 311 3.22 2.07 -15.65
C PHE A 311 3.36 0.56 -15.83
N GLY A 312 2.29 -0.13 -16.17
CA GLY A 312 2.26 -1.57 -16.22
C GLY A 312 1.34 -2.14 -17.28
N TYR A 313 1.56 -3.41 -17.54
CA TYR A 313 0.79 -4.19 -18.49
C TYR A 313 0.32 -5.50 -17.87
N LYS A 314 -0.95 -5.81 -18.02
CA LYS A 314 -1.56 -7.08 -17.64
C LYS A 314 -1.49 -8.03 -18.83
N PHE A 315 -0.49 -8.90 -18.86
CA PHE A 315 -0.27 -9.84 -19.96
C PHE A 315 -1.38 -10.89 -20.08
N SER A 316 -1.90 -11.31 -18.95
CA SER A 316 -3.00 -12.28 -18.84
C SER A 316 -3.74 -12.06 -17.53
N ASP A 317 -4.79 -12.84 -17.27
CA ASP A 317 -5.47 -12.84 -15.98
C ASP A 317 -4.56 -13.29 -14.82
N ARG A 318 -3.45 -13.95 -15.15
CA ARG A 318 -2.48 -14.46 -14.18
C ARG A 318 -1.24 -13.59 -14.00
N LEU A 319 -0.83 -12.85 -15.01
CA LEU A 319 0.46 -12.15 -14.99
C LEU A 319 0.31 -10.66 -15.29
N LEU A 320 0.79 -9.86 -14.38
CA LEU A 320 1.00 -8.43 -14.59
C LEU A 320 2.42 -8.02 -14.19
N VAL A 321 2.95 -7.03 -14.91
CA VAL A 321 4.26 -6.45 -14.66
C VAL A 321 4.12 -4.92 -14.70
N ASN A 322 4.80 -4.21 -13.83
CA ASN A 322 4.92 -2.77 -13.92
C ASN A 322 6.30 -2.28 -13.51
N VAL A 323 6.67 -1.14 -14.05
CA VAL A 323 7.75 -0.30 -13.56
C VAL A 323 7.15 0.85 -12.79
N TYR A 324 7.86 1.31 -11.75
CA TYR A 324 7.45 2.46 -10.98
C TYR A 324 8.65 3.35 -10.63
N GLY A 325 8.38 4.59 -10.34
CA GLY A 325 9.41 5.53 -9.95
C GLY A 325 8.87 6.62 -9.05
N THR A 326 9.73 7.12 -8.18
CA THR A 326 9.44 8.25 -7.30
C THR A 326 10.62 9.20 -7.32
N ARG A 327 10.33 10.49 -7.42
CA ARG A 327 11.30 11.57 -7.16
C ARG A 327 10.63 12.63 -6.30
N SER A 328 11.30 13.02 -5.21
CA SER A 328 10.77 14.00 -4.26
C SER A 328 11.92 14.74 -3.59
N ASN A 329 11.71 16.03 -3.31
CA ASN A 329 12.61 16.82 -2.47
C ASN A 329 11.99 17.18 -1.11
N ILE A 330 10.90 16.51 -0.74
CA ILE A 330 10.30 16.71 0.59
C ILE A 330 11.11 15.98 1.66
N ALA A 331 11.54 16.70 2.67
CA ALA A 331 12.51 16.22 3.67
C ALA A 331 12.04 15.01 4.50
N SER A 332 10.74 14.74 4.53
CA SER A 332 10.15 13.66 5.31
C SER A 332 10.37 12.26 4.75
N THR A 333 10.83 12.14 3.50
CA THR A 333 10.92 10.86 2.78
C THR A 333 12.24 10.14 2.99
N THR A 334 13.24 10.82 3.57
CA THR A 334 14.57 10.26 3.78
C THR A 334 15.10 10.59 5.15
N ALA A 335 16.11 9.84 5.58
CA ALA A 335 16.77 10.07 6.85
C ALA A 335 17.79 11.20 6.83
N ALA A 336 18.48 11.38 5.73
CA ALA A 336 19.67 12.24 5.67
C ALA A 336 19.64 13.27 4.56
N GLY A 337 18.75 13.10 3.57
CA GLY A 337 18.70 13.96 2.40
C GLY A 337 17.31 14.53 2.13
N PHE A 338 17.25 15.59 1.35
CA PHE A 338 16.00 16.24 0.94
C PHE A 338 15.50 15.76 -0.43
N THR A 339 16.37 15.16 -1.24
CA THR A 339 16.00 14.63 -2.54
C THR A 339 16.11 13.11 -2.54
N PHE A 340 15.00 12.47 -2.76
CA PHE A 340 14.88 11.01 -2.83
C PHE A 340 14.46 10.58 -4.22
N ASN A 341 15.12 9.55 -4.74
CA ASN A 341 14.80 8.93 -6.01
C ASN A 341 14.69 7.42 -5.81
N GLU A 342 13.69 6.83 -6.42
CA GLU A 342 13.50 5.37 -6.48
C GLU A 342 13.01 4.97 -7.85
N VAL A 343 13.50 3.85 -8.35
CA VAL A 343 12.97 3.14 -9.52
C VAL A 343 12.84 1.68 -9.17
N GLY A 344 11.77 1.05 -9.63
CA GLY A 344 11.54 -0.35 -9.36
C GLY A 344 10.72 -1.07 -10.41
N LEU A 345 10.76 -2.38 -10.31
CA LEU A 345 9.99 -3.34 -11.10
C LEU A 345 9.14 -4.16 -10.16
N ARG A 346 7.89 -4.39 -10.53
CA ARG A 346 7.00 -5.30 -9.83
C ARG A 346 6.40 -6.30 -10.80
N LEU A 347 6.44 -7.57 -10.41
CA LEU A 347 5.78 -8.67 -11.07
C LEU A 347 4.76 -9.26 -10.10
N LYS A 348 3.54 -9.51 -10.55
CA LYS A 348 2.54 -10.29 -9.82
C LYS A 348 2.06 -11.43 -10.69
N TRP A 349 2.14 -12.65 -10.16
CA TRP A 349 1.79 -13.87 -10.86
C TRP A 349 0.86 -14.72 -10.02
N ASN A 350 -0.36 -14.94 -10.50
CA ASN A 350 -1.27 -15.92 -9.93
C ASN A 350 -0.77 -17.32 -10.27
N LEU A 351 -0.44 -18.11 -9.24
CA LEU A 351 0.19 -19.41 -9.38
C LEU A 351 -0.73 -20.45 -10.04
N PHE A 352 -2.04 -20.26 -9.88
CA PHE A 352 -3.09 -21.14 -10.41
C PHE A 352 -4.11 -20.33 -11.21
N ASP A 353 -4.97 -21.01 -11.96
CA ASP A 353 -6.10 -20.38 -12.69
C ASP A 353 -7.36 -20.25 -11.84
N LYS A 354 -7.39 -20.90 -10.69
CA LYS A 354 -8.54 -20.94 -9.77
C LYS A 354 -8.08 -21.03 -8.33
N PRO A 355 -8.95 -20.70 -7.37
CA PRO A 355 -8.70 -20.93 -5.95
C PRO A 355 -8.35 -22.38 -5.64
N ILE A 356 -7.58 -22.61 -4.57
CA ILE A 356 -7.21 -23.95 -4.08
C ILE A 356 -8.26 -24.58 -3.18
N PHE A 357 -9.34 -23.87 -2.87
CA PHE A 357 -10.47 -24.31 -2.08
C PHE A 357 -11.78 -24.08 -2.84
N ASP A 358 -12.83 -24.81 -2.45
CA ASP A 358 -14.16 -24.62 -3.03
C ASP A 358 -14.77 -23.31 -2.51
N LEU A 359 -15.08 -22.41 -3.44
CA LEU A 359 -15.81 -21.18 -3.15
C LEU A 359 -17.33 -21.52 -3.03
N LYS A 360 -17.70 -22.12 -1.88
CA LYS A 360 -19.11 -22.41 -1.55
C LYS A 360 -19.70 -21.36 -0.64
#